data_463b22c35c0a1a4b1ce53ffe1ea92a18
#
_entry.id   463b22c35c0a1a4b1ce53ffe1ea92a18
#
_cell.length_a   1.000
_cell.length_b   1.000
_cell.length_c   1.000
_cell.angle_alpha   90.00
_cell.angle_beta   90.00
_cell.angle_gamma   90.00
#
_symmetry.space_group_name_H-M   'P 1'
#
loop_
_entity.id
_entity.type
_entity.pdbx_description
1 polymer ?
#
loop_
_entity_poly.entity_id
_entity_poly.type
_entity_poly.pdbx_seq_one_letter_code
_entity_poly.pdbx_strand_id
1 'polypeptide(L)'
;MSRRFSLLLLSIALLVSARTAAADNKIEQIGAYAEPGASEALKKALDSKGWRVSLADGAYCDIWLRASVAAGKTDQAGAVYTSISESALIGVVTFAKATTDFRGQSIKPGSYTLRYEIHPTDGNHMGISPIRDFLVLLPVSFDTDPDAKFKFEELTKSSTRVTGTNHPGVLSLVQIDSAPAAPKVEADESNHIVFSAALKSQPGSAIPIAFVVKGRAEQ
;
A
#
# COMPACT_ATOMS: atom_id res chain seq x y z
N MET A 1 -1.57 25.15 -79.75
CA MET A 1 -0.85 25.29 -78.43
C MET A 1 -1.84 25.07 -77.36
N SER A 2 -1.91 23.85 -76.79
CA SER A 2 -2.87 23.48 -75.73
C SER A 2 -2.10 23.32 -74.39
N ARG A 3 -2.34 24.20 -73.45
CA ARG A 3 -1.76 24.10 -72.10
C ARG A 3 -2.65 23.22 -71.21
N ARG A 4 -2.14 22.04 -70.85
CA ARG A 4 -2.77 21.15 -69.84
C ARG A 4 -2.37 21.65 -68.44
N PHE A 5 -3.35 22.10 -67.64
CA PHE A 5 -3.18 22.36 -66.22
C PHE A 5 -3.40 21.05 -65.45
N SER A 6 -2.36 20.52 -64.82
CA SER A 6 -2.48 19.40 -63.89
C SER A 6 -2.78 19.95 -62.51
N LEU A 7 -3.97 19.68 -61.97
CA LEU A 7 -4.30 19.93 -60.57
C LEU A 7 -3.69 18.81 -59.72
N LEU A 8 -2.76 19.19 -58.84
CA LEU A 8 -2.21 18.32 -57.83
C LEU A 8 -3.11 18.43 -56.57
N LEU A 9 -3.92 17.39 -56.32
CA LEU A 9 -4.72 17.26 -55.09
C LEU A 9 -3.82 16.81 -53.96
N LEU A 10 -3.51 17.72 -53.03
CA LEU A 10 -2.77 17.43 -51.82
C LEU A 10 -3.74 16.92 -50.72
N SER A 11 -3.80 15.60 -50.54
CA SER A 11 -4.59 14.96 -49.47
C SER A 11 -3.86 15.09 -48.16
N ILE A 12 -4.32 16.01 -47.28
CA ILE A 12 -3.85 16.10 -45.89
C ILE A 12 -4.55 15.02 -45.08
N ALA A 13 -3.84 13.94 -44.79
CA ALA A 13 -4.30 12.93 -43.82
C ALA A 13 -4.17 13.47 -42.39
N LEU A 14 -5.31 13.82 -41.81
CA LEU A 14 -5.37 14.21 -40.39
C LEU A 14 -5.17 12.96 -39.51
N LEU A 15 -3.95 12.76 -39.00
CA LEU A 15 -3.70 11.75 -37.97
C LEU A 15 -4.35 12.22 -36.65
N VAL A 16 -5.54 11.74 -36.38
CA VAL A 16 -6.17 11.84 -35.07
C VAL A 16 -5.45 10.82 -34.18
N SER A 17 -4.44 11.30 -33.43
CA SER A 17 -3.86 10.52 -32.33
C SER A 17 -4.92 10.35 -31.26
N ALA A 18 -5.57 9.19 -31.23
CA ALA A 18 -6.39 8.79 -30.09
C ALA A 18 -5.47 8.69 -28.87
N ARG A 19 -5.47 9.72 -28.01
CA ARG A 19 -4.94 9.59 -26.66
C ARG A 19 -5.84 8.57 -25.96
N THR A 20 -5.35 7.36 -25.79
CA THR A 20 -5.90 6.43 -24.81
C THR A 20 -5.74 7.13 -23.46
N ALA A 21 -6.86 7.60 -22.89
CA ALA A 21 -6.86 8.06 -21.51
C ALA A 21 -6.33 6.88 -20.68
N ALA A 22 -5.18 7.07 -20.03
CA ALA A 22 -4.72 6.13 -19.03
C ALA A 22 -5.86 6.03 -18.01
N ALA A 23 -6.33 4.80 -17.76
CA ALA A 23 -7.39 4.63 -16.76
C ALA A 23 -6.82 5.08 -15.41
N ASP A 24 -7.45 6.10 -14.82
CA ASP A 24 -7.01 6.66 -13.55
C ASP A 24 -7.16 5.61 -12.45
N ASN A 25 -6.19 5.57 -11.52
CA ASN A 25 -6.32 4.80 -10.30
C ASN A 25 -7.52 5.34 -9.52
N LYS A 26 -8.36 4.43 -9.00
CA LYS A 26 -9.59 4.80 -8.29
C LYS A 26 -9.57 4.24 -6.89
N ILE A 27 -10.21 4.98 -5.98
CA ILE A 27 -10.49 4.53 -4.64
C ILE A 27 -12.00 4.63 -4.39
N GLU A 28 -12.58 3.58 -3.82
CA GLU A 28 -14.00 3.50 -3.48
C GLU A 28 -14.15 3.07 -2.03
N GLN A 29 -15.09 3.69 -1.31
CA GLN A 29 -15.44 3.24 0.03
C GLN A 29 -16.21 1.92 -0.06
N ILE A 30 -15.79 0.96 0.74
CA ILE A 30 -16.48 -0.32 0.94
C ILE A 30 -16.89 -0.50 2.41
N GLY A 31 -17.70 -1.52 2.70
CA GLY A 31 -18.19 -1.83 4.04
C GLY A 31 -17.12 -2.35 4.99
N ALA A 32 -17.58 -2.80 6.16
CA ALA A 32 -16.75 -3.38 7.20
C ALA A 32 -16.04 -4.66 6.73
N TYR A 33 -14.88 -4.93 7.33
CA TYR A 33 -14.11 -6.14 7.07
C TYR A 33 -14.86 -7.39 7.56
N ALA A 34 -15.07 -8.36 6.67
CA ALA A 34 -15.92 -9.53 6.92
C ALA A 34 -15.29 -10.86 6.49
N GLU A 35 -13.95 -10.93 6.38
CA GLU A 35 -13.23 -12.16 6.01
C GLU A 35 -13.54 -13.29 7.01
N PRO A 36 -14.05 -14.47 6.57
CA PRO A 36 -14.41 -15.55 7.48
C PRO A 36 -13.24 -16.11 8.30
N GLY A 37 -12.02 -16.07 7.75
CA GLY A 37 -10.80 -16.56 8.42
C GLY A 37 -10.22 -15.62 9.47
N ALA A 38 -10.76 -14.41 9.62
CA ALA A 38 -10.29 -13.43 10.59
C ALA A 38 -10.99 -13.56 11.94
N SER A 39 -10.27 -13.30 13.03
CA SER A 39 -10.87 -13.29 14.37
C SER A 39 -11.88 -12.16 14.55
N GLU A 40 -12.85 -12.35 15.43
CA GLU A 40 -13.80 -11.29 15.77
C GLU A 40 -13.14 -10.11 16.48
N ALA A 41 -12.04 -10.33 17.21
CA ALA A 41 -11.23 -9.27 17.82
C ALA A 41 -10.60 -8.39 16.75
N LEU A 42 -10.02 -8.99 15.71
CA LEU A 42 -9.44 -8.26 14.57
C LEU A 42 -10.51 -7.46 13.83
N LYS A 43 -11.66 -8.07 13.50
CA LYS A 43 -12.77 -7.39 12.82
C LYS A 43 -13.26 -6.16 13.59
N LYS A 44 -13.42 -6.27 14.90
CA LYS A 44 -13.84 -5.17 15.79
C LYS A 44 -12.79 -4.05 15.93
N ALA A 45 -11.52 -4.37 15.76
CA ALA A 45 -10.43 -3.39 15.85
C ALA A 45 -10.30 -2.51 14.61
N LEU A 46 -10.89 -2.91 13.48
CA LEU A 46 -10.84 -2.17 12.22
C LEU A 46 -11.96 -1.12 12.13
N ASP A 47 -11.75 -0.08 11.33
CA ASP A 47 -12.79 0.88 10.98
C ASP A 47 -13.92 0.13 10.22
N SER A 48 -15.16 0.56 10.44
CA SER A 48 -16.33 0.02 9.75
C SER A 48 -16.35 0.33 8.24
N LYS A 49 -15.44 1.17 7.78
CA LYS A 49 -15.25 1.55 6.38
C LYS A 49 -13.91 1.01 5.89
N GLY A 50 -13.97 0.31 4.77
CA GLY A 50 -12.79 -0.07 4.00
C GLY A 50 -12.68 0.74 2.71
N TRP A 51 -11.61 0.51 1.98
CA TRP A 51 -11.26 1.24 0.77
C TRP A 51 -10.77 0.27 -0.30
N ARG A 52 -11.49 0.20 -1.41
CA ARG A 52 -11.07 -0.58 -2.58
C ARG A 52 -10.22 0.29 -3.48
N VAL A 53 -9.01 -0.17 -3.74
CA VAL A 53 -8.11 0.40 -4.74
C VAL A 53 -8.31 -0.36 -6.04
N SER A 54 -8.64 0.37 -7.11
CA SER A 54 -8.74 -0.17 -8.47
C SER A 54 -7.71 0.49 -9.36
N LEU A 55 -7.07 -0.30 -10.18
CA LEU A 55 -6.12 0.14 -11.21
C LEU A 55 -6.78 0.01 -12.60
N ALA A 56 -6.05 0.31 -13.65
CA ALA A 56 -6.56 0.25 -15.03
C ALA A 56 -7.16 -1.13 -15.41
N ASP A 57 -6.63 -2.19 -14.81
CA ASP A 57 -7.04 -3.59 -15.04
C ASP A 57 -8.09 -4.12 -14.03
N GLY A 58 -8.68 -3.24 -13.22
CA GLY A 58 -9.74 -3.54 -12.25
C GLY A 58 -9.32 -3.46 -10.79
N ALA A 59 -10.11 -4.07 -9.89
CA ALA A 59 -9.84 -4.08 -8.46
C ALA A 59 -8.49 -4.72 -8.16
N TYR A 60 -7.66 -4.02 -7.38
CA TYR A 60 -6.30 -4.43 -7.04
C TYR A 60 -6.19 -4.93 -5.60
N CYS A 61 -6.60 -4.11 -4.62
CA CYS A 61 -6.63 -4.50 -3.22
C CYS A 61 -7.73 -3.77 -2.47
N ASP A 62 -8.14 -4.35 -1.35
CA ASP A 62 -9.04 -3.73 -0.38
C ASP A 62 -8.27 -3.47 0.92
N ILE A 63 -8.47 -2.30 1.54
CA ILE A 63 -7.72 -1.84 2.70
C ILE A 63 -8.69 -1.41 3.80
N TRP A 64 -8.49 -1.89 5.03
CA TRP A 64 -9.17 -1.42 6.23
C TRP A 64 -8.13 -0.96 7.24
N LEU A 65 -8.21 0.29 7.66
CA LEU A 65 -7.34 0.79 8.71
C LEU A 65 -7.89 0.42 10.08
N ARG A 66 -7.02 0.34 11.07
CA ARG A 66 -7.43 0.21 12.46
C ARG A 66 -8.28 1.42 12.85
N ALA A 67 -9.38 1.19 13.57
CA ALA A 67 -10.32 2.25 13.98
C ALA A 67 -9.63 3.31 14.85
N SER A 68 -8.65 2.90 15.67
CA SER A 68 -7.75 3.79 16.40
C SER A 68 -6.51 3.03 16.86
N VAL A 69 -5.33 3.59 16.66
CA VAL A 69 -4.08 3.08 17.24
C VAL A 69 -3.82 3.73 18.59
N ALA A 70 -3.28 2.99 19.53
CA ALA A 70 -2.78 3.59 20.77
C ALA A 70 -1.61 4.54 20.43
N ALA A 71 -1.56 5.68 21.11
CA ALA A 71 -0.38 6.52 21.06
C ALA A 71 0.83 5.70 21.49
N GLY A 72 1.85 5.72 20.68
CA GLY A 72 3.08 4.99 20.89
C GLY A 72 4.28 5.90 20.74
N LYS A 73 5.44 5.32 20.96
CA LYS A 73 6.71 5.97 20.70
C LYS A 73 7.68 4.95 20.14
N THR A 74 8.35 5.32 19.07
CA THR A 74 9.54 4.63 18.63
C THR A 74 10.72 5.58 18.68
N ASP A 75 11.81 5.14 19.32
CA ASP A 75 13.02 5.93 19.51
C ASP A 75 14.14 5.53 18.53
N GLN A 76 13.81 4.69 17.53
CA GLN A 76 14.80 4.25 16.55
C GLN A 76 15.25 5.41 15.66
N ALA A 77 16.58 5.57 15.55
CA ALA A 77 17.17 6.59 14.67
C ALA A 77 16.70 6.41 13.22
N GLY A 78 16.26 7.51 12.60
CA GLY A 78 15.77 7.52 11.23
C GLY A 78 14.34 7.02 11.04
N ALA A 79 13.59 6.74 12.12
CA ALA A 79 12.15 6.54 12.05
C ALA A 79 11.43 7.83 11.67
N VAL A 80 10.47 7.72 10.76
CA VAL A 80 9.59 8.83 10.36
C VAL A 80 8.29 8.80 11.16
N TYR A 81 7.72 7.63 11.38
CA TYR A 81 6.45 7.43 12.08
C TYR A 81 6.65 7.23 13.59
N THR A 82 7.34 8.18 14.24
CA THR A 82 7.79 8.08 15.64
C THR A 82 6.67 7.98 16.66
N SER A 83 5.43 8.33 16.30
CA SER A 83 4.23 8.21 17.15
C SER A 83 3.55 6.84 17.09
N ILE A 84 4.08 5.90 16.32
CA ILE A 84 3.59 4.52 16.21
C ILE A 84 4.60 3.59 16.90
N SER A 85 4.13 2.72 17.80
CA SER A 85 4.99 1.69 18.39
C SER A 85 5.26 0.57 17.41
N GLU A 86 6.47 0.01 17.46
CA GLU A 86 6.81 -1.23 16.74
C GLU A 86 5.79 -2.33 17.03
N SER A 87 5.54 -3.20 16.07
CA SER A 87 4.51 -4.25 16.11
C SER A 87 3.05 -3.77 16.16
N ALA A 88 2.78 -2.45 16.18
CA ALA A 88 1.39 -1.97 16.21
C ALA A 88 0.62 -2.39 14.95
N LEU A 89 -0.61 -2.86 15.14
CA LEU A 89 -1.53 -3.12 14.02
C LEU A 89 -1.98 -1.79 13.41
N ILE A 90 -1.75 -1.62 12.13
CA ILE A 90 -2.17 -0.45 11.35
C ILE A 90 -3.49 -0.71 10.61
N GLY A 91 -3.70 -1.94 10.17
CA GLY A 91 -4.89 -2.31 9.42
C GLY A 91 -4.79 -3.70 8.80
N VAL A 92 -5.62 -3.91 7.79
CA VAL A 92 -5.67 -5.13 6.98
C VAL A 92 -5.66 -4.74 5.51
N VAL A 93 -4.97 -5.54 4.68
CA VAL A 93 -5.05 -5.49 3.23
C VAL A 93 -5.47 -6.85 2.69
N THR A 94 -6.35 -6.86 1.68
CA THR A 94 -6.73 -8.06 0.94
C THR A 94 -6.34 -7.92 -0.52
N PHE A 95 -5.55 -8.88 -1.04
CA PHE A 95 -5.21 -9.00 -2.44
C PHE A 95 -5.98 -10.14 -3.07
N ALA A 96 -6.82 -9.86 -4.07
CA ALA A 96 -7.57 -10.88 -4.80
C ALA A 96 -6.69 -11.70 -5.76
N LYS A 97 -5.56 -11.15 -6.19
CA LYS A 97 -4.57 -11.76 -7.09
C LYS A 97 -3.18 -11.64 -6.47
N ALA A 98 -2.26 -12.47 -6.95
CA ALA A 98 -0.85 -12.34 -6.59
C ALA A 98 -0.33 -10.95 -7.01
N THR A 99 0.49 -10.36 -6.16
CA THR A 99 1.16 -9.09 -6.38
C THR A 99 2.63 -9.18 -5.98
N THR A 100 3.32 -8.06 -5.94
CA THR A 100 4.71 -8.00 -5.48
C THR A 100 4.87 -6.92 -4.42
N ASP A 101 5.78 -7.13 -3.48
CA ASP A 101 6.26 -6.07 -2.60
C ASP A 101 7.19 -5.10 -3.38
N PHE A 102 7.63 -4.02 -2.69
CA PHE A 102 8.50 -3.00 -3.28
C PHE A 102 9.84 -3.54 -3.80
N ARG A 103 10.33 -4.65 -3.23
CA ARG A 103 11.55 -5.36 -3.68
C ARG A 103 11.29 -6.35 -4.81
N GLY A 104 10.03 -6.49 -5.24
CA GLY A 104 9.63 -7.41 -6.31
C GLY A 104 9.41 -8.84 -5.86
N GLN A 105 9.36 -9.14 -4.56
CA GLN A 105 8.99 -10.46 -4.06
C GLN A 105 7.49 -10.68 -4.24
N SER A 106 7.12 -11.90 -4.64
CA SER A 106 5.72 -12.27 -4.81
C SER A 106 4.99 -12.30 -3.46
N ILE A 107 3.83 -11.65 -3.41
CA ILE A 107 2.83 -11.75 -2.34
C ILE A 107 1.68 -12.59 -2.88
N LYS A 108 1.33 -13.67 -2.18
CA LYS A 108 0.21 -14.54 -2.56
C LYS A 108 -1.13 -13.82 -2.42
N PRO A 109 -2.18 -14.23 -3.15
CA PRO A 109 -3.53 -13.77 -2.87
C PRO A 109 -3.93 -14.11 -1.42
N GLY A 110 -4.67 -13.21 -0.77
CA GLY A 110 -5.13 -13.41 0.60
C GLY A 110 -5.32 -12.12 1.38
N SER A 111 -5.73 -12.26 2.63
CA SER A 111 -5.92 -11.17 3.58
C SER A 111 -4.80 -11.17 4.62
N TYR A 112 -4.22 -10.01 4.83
CA TYR A 112 -3.04 -9.83 5.66
C TYR A 112 -3.22 -8.65 6.61
N THR A 113 -2.85 -8.82 7.88
CA THR A 113 -2.66 -7.69 8.79
C THR A 113 -1.42 -6.90 8.39
N LEU A 114 -1.43 -5.61 8.70
CA LEU A 114 -0.36 -4.66 8.47
C LEU A 114 0.22 -4.27 9.83
N ARG A 115 1.42 -4.77 10.15
CA ARG A 115 2.12 -4.48 11.40
C ARG A 115 3.28 -3.53 11.15
N TYR A 116 3.34 -2.42 11.88
CA TYR A 116 4.40 -1.42 11.76
C TYR A 116 5.73 -1.92 12.28
N GLU A 117 6.79 -1.69 11.51
CA GLU A 117 8.17 -2.00 11.87
C GLU A 117 9.17 -1.05 11.22
N ILE A 118 10.42 -1.14 11.66
CA ILE A 118 11.54 -0.34 11.16
C ILE A 118 12.68 -1.25 10.75
N HIS A 119 13.22 -1.01 9.55
CA HIS A 119 14.38 -1.76 9.06
C HIS A 119 15.59 -1.60 9.99
N PRO A 120 16.29 -2.69 10.32
CA PRO A 120 17.55 -2.64 11.08
C PRO A 120 18.59 -1.76 10.41
N THR A 121 19.49 -1.18 11.21
CA THR A 121 20.64 -0.39 10.75
C THR A 121 21.89 -1.26 10.57
N ASP A 122 21.75 -2.42 9.96
CA ASP A 122 22.83 -3.41 9.77
C ASP A 122 23.57 -3.26 8.42
N GLY A 123 23.22 -2.23 7.63
CA GLY A 123 23.80 -1.99 6.31
C GLY A 123 23.22 -2.86 5.17
N ASN A 124 22.49 -3.93 5.50
CA ASN A 124 21.92 -4.85 4.50
C ASN A 124 20.60 -4.36 3.90
N HIS A 125 19.99 -3.34 4.49
CA HIS A 125 18.65 -2.88 4.14
C HIS A 125 18.64 -1.48 3.49
N MET A 126 19.79 -1.00 3.02
CA MET A 126 19.88 0.31 2.35
C MET A 126 19.27 0.24 0.94
N GLY A 127 18.47 1.25 0.58
CA GLY A 127 17.88 1.39 -0.77
C GLY A 127 16.72 0.43 -1.09
N ILE A 128 16.26 -0.39 -0.16
CA ILE A 128 15.16 -1.34 -0.38
C ILE A 128 13.77 -0.77 -0.08
N SER A 129 13.71 0.44 0.45
CA SER A 129 12.49 1.16 0.80
C SER A 129 12.74 2.66 0.71
N PRO A 130 11.71 3.49 0.42
CA PRO A 130 11.82 4.95 0.42
C PRO A 130 12.27 5.52 1.75
N ILE A 131 11.82 4.93 2.85
CA ILE A 131 12.21 5.23 4.24
C ILE A 131 12.43 3.93 4.99
N ARG A 132 12.95 4.00 6.22
CA ARG A 132 13.17 2.80 7.05
C ARG A 132 11.90 2.15 7.59
N ASP A 133 10.82 2.92 7.68
CA ASP A 133 9.53 2.48 8.18
C ASP A 133 8.80 1.63 7.14
N PHE A 134 8.19 0.54 7.57
CA PHE A 134 7.46 -0.38 6.70
C PHE A 134 6.34 -1.13 7.45
N LEU A 135 5.48 -1.79 6.69
CA LEU A 135 4.40 -2.61 7.21
C LEU A 135 4.68 -4.08 6.89
N VAL A 136 4.80 -4.90 7.92
CA VAL A 136 4.94 -6.36 7.79
C VAL A 136 3.57 -6.98 7.55
N LEU A 137 3.47 -7.85 6.56
CA LEU A 137 2.26 -8.60 6.23
C LEU A 137 2.21 -9.92 7.00
N LEU A 138 1.14 -10.16 7.76
CA LEU A 138 0.89 -11.45 8.39
C LEU A 138 -0.46 -11.99 7.91
N PRO A 139 -0.59 -13.30 7.61
CA PRO A 139 -1.91 -13.88 7.32
C PRO A 139 -2.88 -13.61 8.49
N VAL A 140 -4.10 -13.15 8.21
CA VAL A 140 -5.11 -12.87 9.24
C VAL A 140 -5.50 -14.08 10.08
N SER A 141 -5.29 -15.28 9.55
CA SER A 141 -5.48 -16.53 10.28
C SER A 141 -4.40 -16.81 11.34
N PHE A 142 -3.24 -16.16 11.21
CA PHE A 142 -2.14 -16.23 12.17
C PHE A 142 -2.21 -15.08 13.18
N ASP A 143 -2.44 -13.87 12.72
CA ASP A 143 -2.48 -12.65 13.52
C ASP A 143 -3.92 -12.36 13.97
N THR A 144 -4.33 -13.03 15.03
CA THR A 144 -5.72 -13.03 15.52
C THR A 144 -6.01 -12.02 16.62
N ASP A 145 -4.97 -11.49 17.29
CA ASP A 145 -5.09 -10.50 18.36
C ASP A 145 -4.56 -9.14 17.89
N PRO A 146 -5.44 -8.13 17.72
CA PRO A 146 -5.04 -6.80 17.25
C PRO A 146 -4.06 -6.07 18.20
N ASP A 147 -4.02 -6.47 19.48
CA ASP A 147 -3.18 -5.85 20.50
C ASP A 147 -1.92 -6.67 20.81
N ALA A 148 -1.73 -7.82 20.17
CA ALA A 148 -0.52 -8.62 20.30
C ALA A 148 0.73 -7.80 20.02
N LYS A 149 1.79 -8.06 20.78
CA LYS A 149 3.13 -7.51 20.60
C LYS A 149 4.06 -8.64 20.17
N PHE A 150 4.68 -8.46 19.04
CA PHE A 150 5.64 -9.40 18.48
C PHE A 150 7.05 -8.80 18.55
N LYS A 151 8.04 -9.67 18.65
CA LYS A 151 9.42 -9.27 18.39
C LYS A 151 9.67 -9.20 16.89
N PHE A 152 10.60 -8.37 16.47
CA PHE A 152 10.95 -8.19 15.05
C PHE A 152 11.21 -9.54 14.33
N GLU A 153 12.01 -10.42 14.94
CA GLU A 153 12.36 -11.72 14.35
C GLU A 153 11.13 -12.64 14.23
N GLU A 154 10.19 -12.55 15.18
CA GLU A 154 8.95 -13.33 15.14
C GLU A 154 8.03 -12.85 14.01
N LEU A 155 7.84 -11.52 13.87
CA LEU A 155 7.09 -10.93 12.79
C LEU A 155 7.66 -11.30 11.42
N THR A 156 8.94 -11.05 11.21
CA THR A 156 9.61 -11.30 9.93
C THR A 156 9.59 -12.78 9.56
N LYS A 157 9.84 -13.68 10.50
CA LYS A 157 9.74 -15.12 10.30
C LYS A 157 8.32 -15.57 9.97
N SER A 158 7.30 -15.04 10.64
CA SER A 158 5.91 -15.39 10.38
C SER A 158 5.45 -14.88 9.02
N SER A 159 5.96 -13.73 8.60
CA SER A 159 5.67 -13.10 7.32
C SER A 159 6.24 -13.84 6.10
N THR A 160 7.23 -14.72 6.27
CA THR A 160 7.75 -15.54 5.16
C THR A 160 6.68 -16.45 4.52
N ARG A 161 5.60 -16.75 5.24
CA ARG A 161 4.43 -17.48 4.72
C ARG A 161 3.71 -16.73 3.60
N VAL A 162 3.78 -15.40 3.62
CA VAL A 162 3.13 -14.51 2.64
C VAL A 162 3.82 -14.62 1.29
N THR A 163 5.14 -14.62 1.29
CA THR A 163 5.97 -14.69 0.08
C THR A 163 6.28 -16.13 -0.34
N GLY A 164 6.35 -17.06 0.62
CA GLY A 164 6.85 -18.40 0.41
C GLY A 164 8.37 -18.45 0.21
N THR A 165 9.09 -17.41 0.63
CA THR A 165 10.56 -17.29 0.58
C THR A 165 11.12 -17.17 1.99
N ASN A 166 12.44 -16.99 2.13
CA ASN A 166 13.08 -16.69 3.40
C ASN A 166 12.99 -15.22 3.83
N HIS A 167 12.28 -14.39 3.05
CA HIS A 167 12.11 -12.96 3.33
C HIS A 167 10.66 -12.64 3.63
N PRO A 168 10.39 -11.69 4.53
CA PRO A 168 9.05 -11.25 4.85
C PRO A 168 8.37 -10.56 3.66
N GLY A 169 7.06 -10.63 3.56
CA GLY A 169 6.25 -9.76 2.70
C GLY A 169 6.03 -8.42 3.40
N VAL A 170 6.30 -7.33 2.72
CA VAL A 170 6.21 -6.00 3.30
C VAL A 170 5.59 -4.98 2.34
N LEU A 171 4.97 -3.93 2.89
CA LEU A 171 4.63 -2.71 2.15
C LEU A 171 5.48 -1.57 2.69
N SER A 172 6.18 -0.88 1.80
CA SER A 172 7.02 0.27 2.18
C SER A 172 6.17 1.47 2.54
N LEU A 173 6.45 2.09 3.69
CA LEU A 173 5.88 3.38 4.03
C LEU A 173 6.57 4.51 3.25
N VAL A 174 5.85 5.60 3.06
CA VAL A 174 6.35 6.85 2.49
C VAL A 174 5.99 8.00 3.41
N GLN A 175 6.86 8.98 3.49
CA GLN A 175 6.60 10.19 4.27
C GLN A 175 5.61 11.08 3.54
N ILE A 176 4.61 11.59 4.28
CA ILE A 176 3.72 12.66 3.83
C ILE A 176 3.61 13.72 4.92
N ASP A 177 3.52 15.00 4.56
CA ASP A 177 3.53 16.11 5.51
C ASP A 177 2.22 16.25 6.28
N SER A 178 1.11 15.86 5.67
CA SER A 178 -0.22 15.98 6.28
C SER A 178 -1.16 14.87 5.83
N ALA A 179 -2.08 14.51 6.70
CA ALA A 179 -3.12 13.54 6.38
C ALA A 179 -4.10 14.15 5.35
N PRO A 180 -4.47 13.41 4.30
CA PRO A 180 -5.51 13.86 3.38
C PRO A 180 -6.87 13.92 4.09
N ALA A 181 -7.76 14.80 3.62
CA ALA A 181 -9.12 14.93 4.16
C ALA A 181 -9.96 13.65 4.00
N ALA A 182 -9.67 12.86 2.98
CA ALA A 182 -10.22 11.52 2.75
C ALA A 182 -9.10 10.63 2.19
N PRO A 183 -9.16 9.30 2.42
CA PRO A 183 -8.20 8.37 1.83
C PRO A 183 -8.14 8.54 0.31
N LYS A 184 -6.93 8.48 -0.24
CA LYS A 184 -6.68 8.62 -1.67
C LYS A 184 -5.64 7.64 -2.16
N VAL A 185 -5.61 7.42 -3.46
CA VAL A 185 -4.59 6.64 -4.16
C VAL A 185 -4.05 7.46 -5.32
N GLU A 186 -2.74 7.60 -5.40
CA GLU A 186 -2.05 8.41 -6.43
C GLU A 186 -0.79 7.70 -6.88
N ALA A 187 -0.35 7.98 -8.10
CA ALA A 187 0.98 7.61 -8.54
C ALA A 187 1.98 8.67 -8.05
N ASP A 188 3.12 8.22 -7.52
CA ASP A 188 4.26 9.10 -7.23
C ASP A 188 5.09 9.38 -8.50
N GLU A 189 6.18 10.12 -8.36
CA GLU A 189 7.07 10.50 -9.47
C GLU A 189 7.74 9.29 -10.14
N SER A 190 7.88 8.17 -9.42
CA SER A 190 8.42 6.89 -9.92
C SER A 190 7.32 5.93 -10.40
N ASN A 191 6.07 6.40 -10.53
CA ASN A 191 4.89 5.61 -10.87
C ASN A 191 4.55 4.49 -9.87
N HIS A 192 4.99 4.60 -8.62
CA HIS A 192 4.47 3.75 -7.56
C HIS A 192 3.06 4.20 -7.19
N ILE A 193 2.19 3.25 -6.94
CA ILE A 193 0.83 3.53 -6.47
C ILE A 193 0.85 3.60 -4.96
N VAL A 194 0.60 4.79 -4.44
CA VAL A 194 0.63 5.10 -3.01
C VAL A 194 -0.79 5.30 -2.48
N PHE A 195 -1.16 4.53 -1.47
CA PHE A 195 -2.36 4.77 -0.67
C PHE A 195 -2.00 5.71 0.48
N SER A 196 -2.80 6.74 0.72
CA SER A 196 -2.63 7.67 1.84
C SER A 196 -3.94 7.96 2.56
N ALA A 197 -3.86 8.13 3.88
CA ALA A 197 -5.02 8.32 4.74
C ALA A 197 -4.65 9.02 6.06
N ALA A 198 -5.66 9.35 6.85
CA ALA A 198 -5.54 9.73 8.26
C ALA A 198 -5.75 8.49 9.14
N LEU A 199 -4.71 8.02 9.81
CA LEU A 199 -4.82 6.97 10.82
C LEU A 199 -5.19 7.63 12.16
N LYS A 200 -6.34 7.27 12.71
CA LYS A 200 -6.78 7.82 14.01
C LYS A 200 -5.88 7.29 15.12
N SER A 201 -5.51 8.17 16.05
CA SER A 201 -4.70 7.84 17.23
C SER A 201 -5.41 8.29 18.50
N GLN A 202 -5.19 7.59 19.61
CA GLN A 202 -5.60 8.04 20.94
C GLN A 202 -4.48 8.90 21.55
N PRO A 203 -4.78 10.06 22.17
CA PRO A 203 -6.11 10.58 22.53
C PRO A 203 -6.79 11.49 21.50
N GLY A 204 -6.77 11.17 20.21
CA GLY A 204 -7.63 11.87 19.24
C GLY A 204 -6.91 12.67 18.15
N SER A 205 -5.59 12.50 18.02
CA SER A 205 -4.84 13.04 16.87
C SER A 205 -4.98 12.12 15.63
N ALA A 206 -4.75 12.69 14.46
CA ALA A 206 -4.62 11.94 13.23
C ALA A 206 -3.14 11.82 12.86
N ILE A 207 -2.68 10.61 12.56
CA ILE A 207 -1.33 10.35 12.04
C ILE A 207 -1.47 10.27 10.51
N PRO A 208 -0.78 11.15 9.75
CA PRO A 208 -0.66 10.98 8.31
C PRO A 208 -0.01 9.64 8.02
N ILE A 209 -0.65 8.76 7.25
CA ILE A 209 -0.05 7.48 6.87
C ILE A 209 -0.12 7.30 5.37
N ALA A 210 0.99 6.86 4.76
CA ALA A 210 1.04 6.51 3.37
C ALA A 210 1.96 5.31 3.13
N PHE A 211 1.57 4.43 2.21
CA PHE A 211 2.37 3.25 1.84
C PHE A 211 2.17 2.86 0.38
N VAL A 212 3.20 2.27 -0.19
CA VAL A 212 3.19 1.77 -1.56
C VAL A 212 2.36 0.49 -1.61
N VAL A 213 1.25 0.51 -2.35
CA VAL A 213 0.42 -0.68 -2.60
C VAL A 213 0.82 -1.43 -3.86
N LYS A 214 1.44 -0.74 -4.83
CA LYS A 214 2.03 -1.32 -6.05
C LYS A 214 3.20 -0.47 -6.49
N GLY A 215 4.33 -1.11 -6.73
CA GLY A 215 5.55 -0.46 -7.19
C GLY A 215 6.76 -1.36 -6.95
N ARG A 216 7.89 -1.01 -7.58
CA ARG A 216 9.17 -1.69 -7.37
C ARG A 216 10.27 -0.66 -7.23
N ALA A 217 11.23 -0.93 -6.35
CA ALA A 217 12.46 -0.19 -6.28
C ALA A 217 13.17 -0.19 -7.66
N GLU A 218 13.70 0.92 -8.05
CA GLU A 218 14.61 0.99 -9.21
C GLU A 218 15.89 0.20 -8.88
N GLN A 219 16.32 -0.63 -9.82
CA GLN A 219 17.55 -1.45 -9.68
C GLN A 219 18.73 -0.70 -10.26
#